data_df8f805a1ce9415537d8694588298438
#
_entry.id   df8f805a1ce9415537d8694588298438
#
_cell.length_a   1.000
_cell.length_b   1.000
_cell.length_c   1.000
_cell.angle_alpha   90.00
_cell.angle_beta   90.00
_cell.angle_gamma   90.00
#
_symmetry.space_group_name_H-M   'P 1'
#
loop_
_entity.id
_entity.type
_entity.pdbx_description
1 polymer ?
#
loop_
_entity_poly.entity_id
_entity_poly.type
_entity_poly.pdbx_seq_one_letter_code
_entity_poly.pdbx_strand_id
1 'polypeptide(L)'
;ANHKFNEKRNVVKIIKLINQGSLISLISDAGTPGISDPGSILVNECIKNNINIIPIPGASAVISAVSISGFSEKFFFYGFFPEKDKILKEDLENLSKFLPLMNFLNL
;
A
#
# COMPACT_ATOMS: atom_id res chain seq x y z
N ALA A 1 2.25 -16.69 9.86
CA ALA A 1 2.25 -15.96 8.58
C ALA A 1 1.01 -15.09 8.49
N ASN A 2 1.17 -13.85 8.06
CA ASN A 2 0.08 -12.88 7.92
C ASN A 2 -0.31 -12.81 6.44
N HIS A 3 -1.18 -13.74 6.02
CA HIS A 3 -1.74 -13.74 4.68
C HIS A 3 -3.11 -13.06 4.68
N LYS A 4 -3.51 -12.53 3.55
CA LYS A 4 -4.77 -11.76 3.35
C LYS A 4 -6.01 -12.42 3.99
N PHE A 5 -6.08 -13.75 4.03
CA PHE A 5 -7.18 -14.49 4.64
C PHE A 5 -7.12 -14.60 6.18
N ASN A 6 -5.94 -14.42 6.79
CA ASN A 6 -5.74 -14.56 8.23
C ASN A 6 -5.50 -13.23 8.95
N GLU A 7 -5.38 -12.14 8.20
CA GLU A 7 -4.95 -10.84 8.71
C GLU A 7 -5.85 -10.37 9.87
N LYS A 8 -7.18 -10.39 9.68
CA LYS A 8 -8.14 -9.96 10.72
C LYS A 8 -8.03 -10.76 12.01
N ARG A 9 -7.79 -12.08 11.93
CA ARG A 9 -7.67 -12.94 13.12
C ARG A 9 -6.36 -12.71 13.87
N ASN A 10 -5.31 -12.40 13.14
CA ASN A 10 -3.98 -12.18 13.71
C ASN A 10 -3.85 -10.80 14.36
N VAL A 11 -4.55 -9.79 13.84
CA VAL A 11 -4.48 -8.40 14.36
C VAL A 11 -4.73 -8.35 15.86
N VAL A 12 -5.78 -8.98 16.36
CA VAL A 12 -6.12 -8.95 17.80
C VAL A 12 -4.98 -9.51 18.67
N LYS A 13 -4.36 -10.61 18.21
CA LYS A 13 -3.21 -11.22 18.92
C LYS A 13 -2.00 -10.31 18.89
N ILE A 14 -1.73 -9.68 17.74
CA ILE A 14 -0.59 -8.77 17.57
C ILE A 14 -0.76 -7.54 18.47
N ILE A 15 -1.92 -6.90 18.46
CA ILE A 15 -2.20 -5.75 19.33
C ILE A 15 -2.03 -6.12 20.81
N LYS A 16 -2.50 -7.30 21.22
CA LYS A 16 -2.29 -7.77 22.60
C LYS A 16 -0.81 -7.91 22.94
N LEU A 17 0.00 -8.49 22.06
CA LEU A 17 1.44 -8.63 22.30
C LEU A 17 2.14 -7.28 22.37
N ILE A 18 1.78 -6.32 21.51
CA ILE A 18 2.34 -4.96 21.55
C ILE A 18 2.01 -4.28 22.88
N ASN A 19 0.75 -4.38 23.33
CA ASN A 19 0.32 -3.80 24.61
C ASN A 19 1.00 -4.47 25.82
N GLN A 20 1.55 -5.67 25.66
CA GLN A 20 2.39 -6.36 26.65
C GLN A 20 3.87 -5.98 26.56
N GLY A 21 4.23 -5.02 25.70
CA GLY A 21 5.60 -4.52 25.55
C GLY A 21 6.42 -5.24 24.45
N SER A 22 5.81 -6.09 23.64
CA SER A 22 6.52 -6.74 22.53
C SER A 22 6.78 -5.77 21.37
N LEU A 23 7.97 -5.85 20.80
CA LEU A 23 8.30 -5.22 19.53
C LEU A 23 7.91 -6.17 18.38
N ILE A 24 7.12 -5.68 17.44
CA ILE A 24 6.64 -6.47 16.30
C ILE A 24 7.21 -5.89 15.01
N SER A 25 7.77 -6.73 14.15
CA SER A 25 8.18 -6.37 12.80
C SER A 25 7.24 -7.00 11.79
N LEU A 26 6.73 -6.18 10.85
CA LEU A 26 5.99 -6.64 9.68
C LEU A 26 6.95 -6.72 8.50
N ILE A 27 7.05 -7.88 7.90
CA ILE A 27 7.88 -8.14 6.72
C ILE A 27 7.02 -8.70 5.59
N SER A 28 7.45 -8.47 4.35
CA SER A 28 6.86 -9.05 3.13
C SER A 28 7.93 -9.81 2.35
N ASP A 29 7.51 -10.61 1.38
CA ASP A 29 8.44 -11.40 0.54
C ASP A 29 9.31 -10.49 -0.34
N ALA A 30 8.77 -9.34 -0.75
CA ALA A 30 9.48 -8.34 -1.52
C ALA A 30 8.81 -6.96 -1.36
N GLY A 31 9.57 -5.89 -1.62
CA GLY A 31 9.04 -4.53 -1.58
C GLY A 31 8.69 -4.02 -0.18
N THR A 32 7.73 -3.10 -0.11
CA THR A 32 7.28 -2.47 1.14
C THR A 32 5.99 -3.11 1.63
N PRO A 33 5.91 -3.62 2.87
CA PRO A 33 4.68 -4.15 3.44
C PRO A 33 3.53 -3.13 3.38
N GLY A 34 2.31 -3.61 3.14
CA GLY A 34 1.11 -2.77 3.07
C GLY A 34 0.89 -2.07 1.73
N ILE A 35 1.86 -2.08 0.83
CA ILE A 35 1.73 -1.54 -0.54
C ILE A 35 1.56 -2.71 -1.51
N SER A 36 0.35 -2.95 -1.98
CA SER A 36 -0.06 -4.14 -2.75
C SER A 36 0.21 -5.48 -2.03
N ASP A 37 0.44 -5.41 -0.73
CA ASP A 37 0.75 -6.52 0.19
C ASP A 37 -0.16 -6.48 1.42
N PRO A 38 -0.30 -7.60 2.16
CA PRO A 38 -0.97 -7.60 3.46
C PRO A 38 -0.29 -6.65 4.45
N GLY A 39 -1.07 -6.06 5.35
CA GLY A 39 -0.55 -5.20 6.42
C GLY A 39 -1.42 -3.98 6.72
N SER A 40 -2.21 -3.53 5.77
CA SER A 40 -3.05 -2.33 5.92
C SER A 40 -4.04 -2.44 7.08
N ILE A 41 -4.61 -3.60 7.33
CA ILE A 41 -5.54 -3.84 8.42
C ILE A 41 -4.82 -3.71 9.77
N LEU A 42 -3.62 -4.30 9.89
CA LEU A 42 -2.80 -4.19 11.09
C LEU A 42 -2.37 -2.74 11.35
N VAL A 43 -1.91 -2.03 10.32
CA VAL A 43 -1.52 -0.63 10.41
C VAL A 43 -2.70 0.23 10.88
N ASN A 44 -3.87 0.08 10.29
CA ASN A 44 -5.07 0.81 10.70
C ASN A 44 -5.46 0.52 12.16
N GLU A 45 -5.35 -0.72 12.60
CA GLU A 45 -5.67 -1.08 13.99
C GLU A 45 -4.62 -0.52 14.98
N CYS A 46 -3.35 -0.51 14.60
CA CYS A 46 -2.30 0.16 15.38
C CYS A 46 -2.59 1.67 15.54
N ILE A 47 -2.98 2.35 14.47
CA ILE A 47 -3.37 3.77 14.51
C ILE A 47 -4.52 4.01 15.47
N LYS A 48 -5.59 3.20 15.40
CA LYS A 48 -6.74 3.29 16.30
C LYS A 48 -6.38 3.11 17.78
N ASN A 49 -5.37 2.28 18.05
CA ASN A 49 -4.90 2.01 19.41
C ASN A 49 -3.74 2.91 19.85
N ASN A 50 -3.43 3.98 19.11
CA ASN A 50 -2.31 4.89 19.37
C ASN A 50 -0.94 4.18 19.49
N ILE A 51 -0.76 3.09 18.77
CA ILE A 51 0.50 2.34 18.72
C ILE A 51 1.42 3.02 17.73
N ASN A 52 2.66 3.28 18.14
CA ASN A 52 3.66 3.87 17.26
C ASN A 52 4.06 2.92 16.15
N ILE A 53 4.09 3.42 14.91
CA ILE A 53 4.48 2.67 13.72
C ILE A 53 5.70 3.36 13.11
N ILE A 54 6.76 2.60 12.90
CA ILE A 54 8.02 3.10 12.34
C ILE A 54 8.19 2.48 10.95
N PRO A 55 8.11 3.27 9.87
CA PRO A 55 8.41 2.78 8.53
C PRO A 55 9.93 2.59 8.37
N ILE A 56 10.32 1.46 7.81
CA ILE A 56 11.72 1.21 7.44
C ILE A 56 11.85 1.43 5.93
N PRO A 57 12.59 2.46 5.49
CA PRO A 57 12.83 2.69 4.07
C PRO A 57 13.55 1.50 3.41
N GLY A 58 13.18 1.21 2.18
CA GLY A 58 13.78 0.11 1.45
C GLY A 58 13.56 0.21 -0.06
N ALA A 59 13.95 -0.84 -0.77
CA ALA A 59 13.79 -0.93 -2.21
C ALA A 59 12.31 -0.85 -2.63
N SER A 60 12.04 -0.09 -3.70
CA SER A 60 10.72 0.04 -4.29
C SER A 60 10.83 -0.04 -5.81
N ALA A 61 10.20 -1.06 -6.40
CA ALA A 61 10.18 -1.24 -7.85
C ALA A 61 9.53 -0.04 -8.57
N VAL A 62 8.48 0.54 -7.96
CA VAL A 62 7.79 1.71 -8.51
C VAL A 62 8.74 2.91 -8.58
N ILE A 63 9.40 3.24 -7.48
CA ILE A 63 10.34 4.36 -7.43
C ILE A 63 11.53 4.11 -8.35
N SER A 64 12.05 2.89 -8.40
CA SER A 64 13.13 2.52 -9.33
C SER A 64 12.72 2.70 -10.79
N ALA A 65 11.51 2.28 -11.16
CA ALA A 65 10.99 2.46 -12.52
C ALA A 65 10.81 3.96 -12.87
N VAL A 66 10.24 4.75 -11.96
CA VAL A 66 10.07 6.20 -12.16
C VAL A 66 11.43 6.89 -12.31
N SER A 67 12.41 6.54 -11.50
CA SER A 67 13.73 7.20 -11.51
C SER A 67 14.50 7.04 -12.82
N ILE A 68 14.24 5.98 -13.58
CA ILE A 68 14.91 5.71 -14.88
C ILE A 68 14.01 5.96 -16.09
N SER A 69 12.74 6.32 -15.89
CA SER A 69 11.77 6.49 -16.98
C SER A 69 12.00 7.74 -17.81
N GLY A 70 12.66 8.76 -17.26
CA GLY A 70 12.76 10.09 -17.87
C GLY A 70 11.43 10.86 -17.87
N PHE A 71 10.38 10.34 -17.23
CA PHE A 71 9.10 11.03 -17.08
C PHE A 71 9.12 12.02 -15.91
N SER A 72 8.01 12.72 -15.70
CA SER A 72 7.82 13.62 -14.57
C SER A 72 7.98 12.88 -13.22
N GLU A 73 8.47 13.59 -12.20
CA GLU A 73 8.48 13.10 -10.81
C GLU A 73 7.06 12.87 -10.26
N LYS A 74 6.05 13.48 -10.90
CA LYS A 74 4.64 13.29 -10.53
C LYS A 74 4.10 12.05 -11.22
N PHE A 75 3.61 11.12 -10.44
CA PHE A 75 3.00 9.89 -10.94
C PHE A 75 1.85 9.45 -10.04
N PHE A 76 0.95 8.65 -10.59
CA PHE A 76 -0.15 8.04 -9.87
C PHE A 76 0.05 6.52 -9.78
N PHE A 77 0.12 6.01 -8.56
CA PHE A 77 0.23 4.57 -8.30
C PHE A 77 -1.16 3.98 -8.06
N TYR A 78 -1.69 3.29 -9.05
CA TYR A 78 -3.01 2.68 -8.97
C TYR A 78 -3.02 1.33 -8.23
N GLY A 79 -1.89 0.64 -8.20
CA GLY A 79 -1.80 -0.74 -7.72
C GLY A 79 -2.01 -1.75 -8.85
N PHE A 80 -2.63 -2.89 -8.55
CA PHE A 80 -2.94 -3.90 -9.55
C PHE A 80 -4.22 -3.57 -10.29
N PHE A 81 -4.16 -3.62 -11.61
CA PHE A 81 -5.36 -3.54 -12.44
C PHE A 81 -6.21 -4.80 -12.33
N PRO A 82 -7.54 -4.69 -12.51
CA PRO A 82 -8.43 -5.84 -12.57
C PRO A 82 -8.07 -6.75 -13.75
N GLU A 83 -8.14 -8.07 -13.53
CA GLU A 83 -7.90 -9.07 -14.59
C GLU A 83 -9.05 -9.15 -15.61
N LYS A 84 -10.26 -8.72 -15.23
CA LYS A 84 -11.45 -8.77 -16.08
C LYS A 84 -11.48 -7.58 -17.02
N ASP A 85 -11.47 -7.83 -18.33
CA ASP A 85 -11.44 -6.82 -19.40
C ASP A 85 -12.50 -5.72 -19.23
N LYS A 86 -13.72 -6.07 -18.85
CA LYS A 86 -14.79 -5.09 -18.66
C LYS A 86 -14.46 -4.10 -17.54
N ILE A 87 -14.01 -4.60 -16.39
CA ILE A 87 -13.68 -3.77 -15.23
C ILE A 87 -12.42 -2.95 -15.53
N LEU A 88 -11.44 -3.55 -16.20
CA LEU A 88 -10.23 -2.86 -16.63
C LEU A 88 -10.55 -1.65 -17.54
N LYS A 89 -11.45 -1.82 -18.51
CA LYS A 89 -11.89 -0.73 -19.38
C LYS A 89 -12.56 0.39 -18.60
N GLU A 90 -13.49 0.05 -17.71
CA GLU A 90 -14.17 1.01 -16.84
C GLU A 90 -13.17 1.80 -15.98
N ASP A 91 -12.18 1.12 -15.38
CA ASP A 91 -11.16 1.76 -14.57
C ASP A 91 -10.26 2.68 -15.40
N LEU A 92 -9.81 2.24 -16.59
CA LEU A 92 -9.00 3.06 -17.49
C LEU A 92 -9.76 4.30 -17.98
N GLU A 93 -11.04 4.18 -18.32
CA GLU A 93 -11.90 5.31 -18.67
C GLU A 93 -12.06 6.30 -17.51
N ASN A 94 -12.22 5.81 -16.29
CA ASN A 94 -12.29 6.65 -15.10
C ASN A 94 -10.96 7.37 -14.86
N LEU A 95 -9.82 6.68 -14.92
CA LEU A 95 -8.50 7.27 -14.78
C LEU A 95 -8.22 8.33 -15.84
N SER A 96 -8.63 8.09 -17.09
CA SER A 96 -8.45 9.06 -18.18
C SER A 96 -9.17 10.40 -17.93
N LYS A 97 -10.26 10.38 -17.16
CA LYS A 97 -10.99 11.62 -16.77
C LYS A 97 -10.27 12.42 -15.69
N PHE A 98 -9.43 11.77 -14.87
CA PHE A 98 -8.63 12.46 -13.85
C PHE A 98 -7.37 13.12 -14.43
N LEU A 99 -6.78 12.58 -15.48
CA LEU A 99 -5.56 13.12 -16.08
C LEU A 99 -5.66 14.60 -16.50
N PRO A 100 -6.73 15.06 -17.16
CA PRO A 100 -6.90 16.49 -17.48
C PRO A 100 -7.04 17.37 -16.23
N LEU A 101 -7.74 16.88 -15.19
CA LEU A 101 -7.89 17.60 -13.92
C LEU A 101 -6.56 17.73 -13.17
N MET A 102 -5.72 16.71 -13.19
CA MET A 102 -4.39 16.77 -12.58
C MET A 102 -3.49 17.79 -13.28
N ASN A 103 -3.55 17.89 -14.61
CA ASN A 103 -2.82 18.91 -15.37
C ASN A 103 -3.31 20.33 -15.06
N PHE A 104 -4.61 20.50 -14.83
CA PHE A 104 -5.22 21.80 -14.50
C PHE A 104 -4.88 22.26 -13.07
N LEU A 105 -4.71 21.34 -12.14
CA LEU A 105 -4.36 21.64 -10.75
C LEU A 105 -2.85 21.74 -10.50
N ASN A 106 -2.01 21.59 -11.52
CA ASN A 106 -0.54 21.54 -11.39
C ASN A 106 -0.06 20.52 -10.35
N LEU A 107 -0.80 19.43 -10.17
CA LEU A 107 -0.47 18.34 -9.28
C LEU A 107 0.43 17.32 -9.97
#